data_d2058a9a7b86992a5267af615bd82671
#
_entry.id   d2058a9a7b86992a5267af615bd82671
#
_cell.length_a   1.000
_cell.length_b   1.000
_cell.length_c   1.000
_cell.angle_alpha   90.00
_cell.angle_beta   90.00
_cell.angle_gamma   90.00
#
_symmetry.space_group_name_H-M   'P 1'
#
loop_
_entity.id
_entity.type
_entity.pdbx_description
1 polymer ?
#
loop_
_entity_poly.entity_id
_entity_poly.type
_entity_poly.pdbx_seq_one_letter_code
_entity_poly.pdbx_strand_id
1 'polypeptide(L)'
;MIIKPELVKKIKSSFDLNIYETKVWLALLSKGMSSAGEIAEMSGVPRSRTYDVLESLEKGGYAIEKLGKPVKYLAVKPSVVIEKLKNNTMKYAEEKVEILKNLKDTKEYEELQNLHDTGIEPMKNHELSTSIKGRSNLYSQLRDTMESAEDSVYLATSSYELMSKQKMFSEVFDKLKKRNADIKVIVSDDDAEAKRLCKKFGIVIKSKKINARFMIADRKELIFTLKPTNVHEDYDYGFWINSEYFTNSLAYLFELAWKD
;
A
#
# COMPACT_ATOMS: atom_id res chain seq x y z
N MET A 1 -12.62 36.50 14.90
CA MET A 1 -11.43 35.64 15.15
C MET A 1 -10.84 35.24 13.82
N ILE A 2 -9.58 35.57 13.55
CA ILE A 2 -8.95 35.24 12.25
C ILE A 2 -8.46 33.78 12.36
N ILE A 3 -9.23 32.85 11.80
CA ILE A 3 -8.81 31.45 11.71
C ILE A 3 -7.72 31.34 10.64
N LYS A 4 -6.52 30.90 11.04
CA LYS A 4 -5.38 30.80 10.12
C LYS A 4 -5.72 29.84 8.95
N PRO A 5 -5.47 30.22 7.69
CA PRO A 5 -5.77 29.39 6.52
C PRO A 5 -5.14 27.99 6.58
N GLU A 6 -3.95 27.88 7.16
CA GLU A 6 -3.25 26.61 7.38
C GLU A 6 -4.03 25.65 8.30
N LEU A 7 -4.64 26.19 9.38
CA LEU A 7 -5.47 25.36 10.27
C LEU A 7 -6.69 24.83 9.53
N VAL A 8 -7.34 25.68 8.73
CA VAL A 8 -8.51 25.28 7.92
C VAL A 8 -8.12 24.14 6.97
N LYS A 9 -6.98 24.26 6.26
CA LYS A 9 -6.49 23.24 5.33
C LYS A 9 -6.20 21.92 6.05
N LYS A 10 -5.54 21.99 7.20
CA LYS A 10 -5.20 20.81 8.01
C LYS A 10 -6.45 20.12 8.56
N ILE A 11 -7.37 20.85 9.13
CA ILE A 11 -8.64 20.30 9.67
C ILE A 11 -9.49 19.69 8.55
N LYS A 12 -9.60 20.38 7.40
CA LYS A 12 -10.32 19.85 6.24
C LYS A 12 -9.83 18.45 5.88
N SER A 13 -8.50 18.24 5.74
CA SER A 13 -7.93 16.96 5.31
C SER A 13 -7.95 15.90 6.41
N SER A 14 -7.75 16.30 7.69
CA SER A 14 -7.67 15.33 8.80
C SER A 14 -9.05 14.85 9.28
N PHE A 15 -10.11 15.61 9.04
CA PHE A 15 -11.47 15.30 9.48
C PHE A 15 -12.41 14.96 8.32
N ASP A 16 -11.88 14.85 7.10
CA ASP A 16 -12.64 14.55 5.88
C ASP A 16 -13.84 15.50 5.66
N LEU A 17 -13.63 16.80 5.94
CA LEU A 17 -14.63 17.84 5.79
C LEU A 17 -14.40 18.64 4.50
N ASN A 18 -15.48 19.15 3.90
CA ASN A 18 -15.37 20.14 2.86
C ASN A 18 -15.03 21.54 3.46
N ILE A 19 -14.76 22.52 2.60
CA ILE A 19 -14.31 23.85 3.05
C ILE A 19 -15.38 24.60 3.88
N TYR A 20 -16.67 24.44 3.55
CA TYR A 20 -17.76 25.09 4.28
C TYR A 20 -18.01 24.40 5.62
N GLU A 21 -18.01 23.08 5.65
CA GLU A 21 -18.10 22.28 6.88
C GLU A 21 -16.99 22.64 7.86
N THR A 22 -15.76 22.72 7.36
CA THR A 22 -14.61 23.11 8.19
C THR A 22 -14.80 24.49 8.80
N LYS A 23 -15.19 25.48 8.00
CA LYS A 23 -15.40 26.86 8.48
C LYS A 23 -16.53 26.94 9.50
N VAL A 24 -17.66 26.29 9.26
CA VAL A 24 -18.81 26.24 10.15
C VAL A 24 -18.47 25.53 11.46
N TRP A 25 -17.79 24.37 11.38
CA TRP A 25 -17.40 23.64 12.58
C TRP A 25 -16.40 24.41 13.45
N LEU A 26 -15.41 25.06 12.84
CA LEU A 26 -14.47 25.92 13.56
C LEU A 26 -15.16 27.16 14.20
N ALA A 27 -16.17 27.72 13.55
CA ALA A 27 -16.97 28.78 14.12
C ALA A 27 -17.77 28.28 15.35
N LEU A 28 -18.38 27.10 15.26
CA LEU A 28 -19.07 26.46 16.39
C LEU A 28 -18.14 26.17 17.57
N LEU A 29 -16.95 25.62 17.28
CA LEU A 29 -15.95 25.33 18.32
C LEU A 29 -15.48 26.60 19.02
N SER A 30 -15.41 27.72 18.31
CA SER A 30 -14.92 28.99 18.89
C SER A 30 -15.96 29.73 19.73
N LYS A 31 -17.23 29.65 19.36
CA LYS A 31 -18.32 30.41 20.04
C LYS A 31 -19.16 29.57 21.01
N GLY A 32 -19.10 28.23 20.81
CA GLY A 32 -20.00 27.35 21.58
C GLY A 32 -21.40 27.31 20.97
N MET A 33 -22.44 27.36 21.82
CA MET A 33 -23.83 27.25 21.38
C MET A 33 -24.27 28.49 20.64
N SER A 34 -24.67 28.34 19.34
CA SER A 34 -25.03 29.46 18.46
C SER A 34 -26.14 29.08 17.50
N SER A 35 -26.90 30.08 17.07
CA SER A 35 -27.92 29.95 16.01
C SER A 35 -27.24 29.88 14.63
N ALA A 36 -27.96 29.36 13.62
CA ALA A 36 -27.45 29.28 12.25
C ALA A 36 -27.09 30.67 11.66
N GLY A 37 -27.82 31.72 12.04
CA GLY A 37 -27.49 33.08 11.61
C GLY A 37 -26.17 33.59 12.16
N GLU A 38 -25.92 33.39 13.44
CA GLU A 38 -24.67 33.77 14.10
C GLU A 38 -23.47 32.98 13.54
N ILE A 39 -23.70 31.70 13.23
CA ILE A 39 -22.64 30.81 12.63
C ILE A 39 -22.31 31.28 11.20
N ALA A 40 -23.32 31.63 10.40
CA ALA A 40 -23.12 32.14 9.04
C ALA A 40 -22.25 33.42 9.05
N GLU A 41 -22.54 34.36 9.94
CA GLU A 41 -21.77 35.60 10.09
C GLU A 41 -20.31 35.32 10.49
N MET A 42 -20.10 34.42 11.44
CA MET A 42 -18.77 34.08 11.94
C MET A 42 -17.92 33.27 10.98
N SER A 43 -18.54 32.32 10.28
CA SER A 43 -17.85 31.42 9.36
C SER A 43 -17.59 32.05 7.99
N GLY A 44 -18.32 33.12 7.65
CA GLY A 44 -18.34 33.72 6.31
C GLY A 44 -18.96 32.79 5.24
N VAL A 45 -19.79 31.82 5.67
CA VAL A 45 -20.55 30.93 4.78
C VAL A 45 -21.95 31.55 4.55
N PRO A 46 -22.44 31.61 3.31
CA PRO A 46 -23.79 32.15 3.04
C PRO A 46 -24.85 31.47 3.89
N ARG A 47 -25.79 32.26 4.43
CA ARG A 47 -26.81 31.77 5.38
C ARG A 47 -27.62 30.59 4.84
N SER A 48 -27.99 30.61 3.56
CA SER A 48 -28.68 29.50 2.91
C SER A 48 -27.89 28.20 2.93
N ARG A 49 -26.57 28.30 2.71
CA ARG A 49 -25.64 27.13 2.77
C ARG A 49 -25.37 26.68 4.19
N THR A 50 -25.42 27.59 5.16
CA THR A 50 -25.08 27.25 6.55
C THR A 50 -26.06 26.22 7.13
N TYR A 51 -27.32 26.23 6.75
CA TYR A 51 -28.32 25.23 7.20
C TYR A 51 -27.95 23.83 6.64
N ASP A 52 -27.67 23.70 5.34
CA ASP A 52 -27.31 22.44 4.72
C ASP A 52 -25.99 21.87 5.35
N VAL A 53 -25.04 22.77 5.62
CA VAL A 53 -23.76 22.42 6.25
C VAL A 53 -23.96 21.98 7.70
N LEU A 54 -24.83 22.64 8.46
CA LEU A 54 -25.13 22.25 9.84
C LEU A 54 -25.80 20.87 9.89
N GLU A 55 -26.75 20.61 9.00
CA GLU A 55 -27.36 19.28 8.86
C GLU A 55 -26.34 18.20 8.50
N SER A 56 -25.39 18.49 7.58
CA SER A 56 -24.29 17.58 7.24
C SER A 56 -23.38 17.31 8.45
N LEU A 57 -22.99 18.35 9.18
CA LEU A 57 -22.18 18.24 10.39
C LEU A 57 -22.88 17.46 11.51
N GLU A 58 -24.19 17.60 11.63
CA GLU A 58 -25.01 16.84 12.58
C GLU A 58 -25.04 15.35 12.20
N LYS A 59 -25.38 15.01 10.96
CA LYS A 59 -25.35 13.63 10.42
C LYS A 59 -23.97 13.01 10.58
N GLY A 60 -22.91 13.78 10.34
CA GLY A 60 -21.52 13.37 10.56
C GLY A 60 -21.14 13.19 12.04
N GLY A 61 -21.92 13.81 12.96
CA GLY A 61 -21.66 13.80 14.41
C GLY A 61 -20.60 14.80 14.85
N TYR A 62 -20.41 15.88 14.11
CA TYR A 62 -19.55 17.01 14.43
C TYR A 62 -20.29 18.10 15.22
N ALA A 63 -21.62 18.16 15.08
CA ALA A 63 -22.50 19.10 15.76
C ALA A 63 -23.72 18.41 16.34
N ILE A 64 -24.36 19.07 17.31
CA ILE A 64 -25.59 18.65 17.92
C ILE A 64 -26.56 19.83 17.79
N GLU A 65 -27.76 19.53 17.31
CA GLU A 65 -28.88 20.49 17.33
C GLU A 65 -29.54 20.53 18.71
N LYS A 66 -29.78 21.73 19.23
CA LYS A 66 -30.58 21.95 20.42
C LYS A 66 -31.87 22.62 20.02
N LEU A 67 -32.94 21.89 20.17
CA LEU A 67 -34.31 22.40 19.91
C LEU A 67 -34.61 23.63 20.78
N GLY A 68 -35.19 24.65 20.17
CA GLY A 68 -35.56 25.91 20.84
C GLY A 68 -36.05 26.96 19.83
N LYS A 69 -36.38 28.13 20.32
CA LYS A 69 -36.73 29.30 19.50
C LYS A 69 -35.79 30.44 19.86
N PRO A 70 -34.76 30.72 19.05
CA PRO A 70 -34.35 30.02 17.84
C PRO A 70 -33.64 28.66 18.13
N VAL A 71 -33.59 27.79 17.12
CA VAL A 71 -32.78 26.58 17.14
C VAL A 71 -31.29 26.94 17.25
N LYS A 72 -30.58 26.24 18.10
CA LYS A 72 -29.14 26.45 18.32
C LYS A 72 -28.34 25.17 18.07
N TYR A 73 -27.09 25.32 17.68
CA TYR A 73 -26.17 24.25 17.40
C TYR A 73 -24.96 24.34 18.36
N LEU A 74 -24.40 23.17 18.72
CA LEU A 74 -23.25 23.05 19.55
C LEU A 74 -22.25 22.10 18.88
N ALA A 75 -20.95 22.46 18.82
CA ALA A 75 -19.93 21.55 18.34
C ALA A 75 -19.72 20.39 19.31
N VAL A 76 -19.58 19.20 18.77
CA VAL A 76 -19.11 18.03 19.53
C VAL A 76 -17.62 18.21 19.83
N LYS A 77 -17.18 17.75 21.00
CA LYS A 77 -15.76 17.83 21.40
C LYS A 77 -14.87 17.17 20.36
N PRO A 78 -13.77 17.82 19.91
CA PRO A 78 -12.86 17.24 18.90
C PRO A 78 -12.36 15.85 19.22
N SER A 79 -12.09 15.55 20.51
CA SER A 79 -11.66 14.21 20.96
C SER A 79 -12.72 13.13 20.68
N VAL A 80 -14.00 13.45 20.87
CA VAL A 80 -15.12 12.52 20.60
C VAL A 80 -15.26 12.30 19.10
N VAL A 81 -15.13 13.37 18.31
CA VAL A 81 -15.17 13.28 16.84
C VAL A 81 -14.02 12.41 16.32
N ILE A 82 -12.80 12.59 16.84
CA ILE A 82 -11.62 11.78 16.46
C ILE A 82 -11.87 10.30 16.75
N GLU A 83 -12.34 9.95 17.93
CA GLU A 83 -12.63 8.54 18.27
C GLU A 83 -13.75 7.96 17.40
N LYS A 84 -14.78 8.73 17.07
CA LYS A 84 -15.82 8.30 16.13
C LYS A 84 -15.26 8.03 14.74
N LEU A 85 -14.44 8.94 14.20
CA LEU A 85 -13.83 8.79 12.87
C LEU A 85 -12.92 7.56 12.83
N LYS A 86 -12.06 7.39 13.85
CA LYS A 86 -11.19 6.24 13.98
C LYS A 86 -11.98 4.92 13.97
N ASN A 87 -13.03 4.83 14.80
CA ASN A 87 -13.84 3.62 14.88
C ASN A 87 -14.59 3.33 13.58
N ASN A 88 -15.13 4.35 12.92
CA ASN A 88 -15.79 4.21 11.62
C ASN A 88 -14.80 3.75 10.54
N THR A 89 -13.59 4.30 10.52
CA THR A 89 -12.55 3.91 9.55
C THR A 89 -12.13 2.45 9.76
N MET A 90 -11.94 2.03 11.02
CA MET A 90 -11.62 0.64 11.33
C MET A 90 -12.74 -0.31 10.90
N LYS A 91 -13.98 0.01 11.28
CA LYS A 91 -15.16 -0.79 10.89
C LYS A 91 -15.29 -0.91 9.37
N TYR A 92 -15.17 0.21 8.65
CA TYR A 92 -15.21 0.20 7.19
C TYR A 92 -14.08 -0.65 6.58
N ALA A 93 -12.87 -0.55 7.14
CA ALA A 93 -11.75 -1.37 6.67
C ALA A 93 -11.98 -2.87 6.94
N GLU A 94 -12.51 -3.23 8.10
CA GLU A 94 -12.86 -4.62 8.44
C GLU A 94 -13.94 -5.18 7.51
N GLU A 95 -15.04 -4.43 7.31
CA GLU A 95 -16.11 -4.81 6.38
C GLU A 95 -15.57 -4.98 4.94
N LYS A 96 -14.70 -4.08 4.49
CA LYS A 96 -14.09 -4.16 3.15
C LYS A 96 -13.17 -5.36 3.01
N VAL A 97 -12.39 -5.67 4.04
CA VAL A 97 -11.52 -6.86 4.08
C VAL A 97 -12.36 -8.13 4.02
N GLU A 98 -13.47 -8.17 4.76
CA GLU A 98 -14.37 -9.33 4.75
C GLU A 98 -15.04 -9.55 3.38
N ILE A 99 -15.53 -8.47 2.75
CA ILE A 99 -16.05 -8.52 1.38
C ILE A 99 -15.00 -9.07 0.41
N LEU A 100 -13.75 -8.58 0.49
CA LEU A 100 -12.67 -9.03 -0.40
C LEU A 100 -12.25 -10.49 -0.15
N LYS A 101 -12.32 -10.97 1.09
CA LYS A 101 -12.07 -12.38 1.40
C LYS A 101 -13.13 -13.28 0.77
N ASN A 102 -14.40 -12.92 0.96
CA ASN A 102 -15.53 -13.70 0.47
C ASN A 102 -15.67 -13.64 -1.05
N LEU A 103 -15.13 -12.59 -1.70
CA LEU A 103 -15.15 -12.44 -3.15
C LEU A 103 -14.47 -13.61 -3.88
N LYS A 104 -13.42 -14.20 -3.27
CA LYS A 104 -12.68 -15.34 -3.86
C LYS A 104 -13.52 -16.60 -4.07
N ASP A 105 -14.59 -16.74 -3.29
CA ASP A 105 -15.48 -17.92 -3.32
C ASP A 105 -16.74 -17.63 -4.15
N THR A 106 -16.74 -16.57 -4.98
CA THR A 106 -17.90 -16.18 -5.79
C THR A 106 -17.71 -16.52 -7.26
N LYS A 107 -18.83 -16.67 -7.97
CA LYS A 107 -18.84 -16.88 -9.42
C LYS A 107 -18.22 -15.71 -10.19
N GLU A 108 -18.40 -14.49 -9.70
CA GLU A 108 -17.82 -13.29 -10.28
C GLU A 108 -16.28 -13.33 -10.25
N TYR A 109 -15.71 -13.94 -9.19
CA TYR A 109 -14.26 -14.13 -9.13
C TYR A 109 -13.79 -15.22 -10.11
N GLU A 110 -14.53 -16.30 -10.26
CA GLU A 110 -14.26 -17.33 -11.29
C GLU A 110 -14.32 -16.74 -12.70
N GLU A 111 -15.32 -15.86 -12.96
CA GLU A 111 -15.40 -15.14 -14.26
C GLU A 111 -14.20 -14.24 -14.49
N LEU A 112 -13.74 -13.50 -13.45
CA LEU A 112 -12.53 -12.67 -13.54
C LEU A 112 -11.28 -13.51 -13.81
N GLN A 113 -11.15 -14.68 -13.18
CA GLN A 113 -10.05 -15.60 -13.45
C GLN A 113 -10.10 -16.14 -14.87
N ASN A 114 -11.27 -16.56 -15.34
CA ASN A 114 -11.45 -17.05 -16.70
C ASN A 114 -11.13 -15.97 -17.75
N LEU A 115 -11.53 -14.71 -17.52
CA LEU A 115 -11.17 -13.58 -18.38
C LEU A 115 -9.65 -13.35 -18.41
N HIS A 116 -9.01 -13.44 -17.26
CA HIS A 116 -7.56 -13.31 -17.15
C HIS A 116 -6.86 -14.45 -17.91
N ASP A 117 -7.27 -15.68 -17.67
CA ASP A 117 -6.65 -16.86 -18.27
C ASP A 117 -6.85 -16.90 -19.80
N THR A 118 -8.05 -16.53 -20.27
CA THR A 118 -8.34 -16.39 -21.71
C THR A 118 -7.52 -15.28 -22.35
N GLY A 119 -7.26 -14.18 -21.63
CA GLY A 119 -6.40 -13.08 -22.08
C GLY A 119 -4.92 -13.44 -22.12
N ILE A 120 -4.47 -14.38 -21.29
CA ILE A 120 -3.06 -14.80 -21.19
C ILE A 120 -2.71 -15.92 -22.19
N GLU A 121 -3.66 -16.77 -22.58
CA GLU A 121 -3.36 -17.87 -23.52
C GLU A 121 -2.71 -17.40 -24.84
N PRO A 122 -3.13 -16.30 -25.49
CA PRO A 122 -2.41 -15.76 -26.64
C PRO A 122 -1.02 -15.19 -26.29
N MET A 123 -0.83 -14.69 -25.05
CA MET A 123 0.44 -14.12 -24.59
C MET A 123 1.49 -15.18 -24.26
N LYS A 124 1.10 -16.33 -23.73
CA LYS A 124 2.04 -17.42 -23.37
C LYS A 124 2.89 -17.91 -24.55
N ASN A 125 2.44 -17.69 -25.77
CA ASN A 125 3.14 -18.15 -26.97
C ASN A 125 4.02 -17.09 -27.64
N HIS A 126 3.97 -15.79 -27.25
CA HIS A 126 4.66 -14.73 -27.98
C HIS A 126 5.39 -13.68 -27.11
N GLU A 127 5.12 -13.55 -25.83
CA GLU A 127 5.83 -12.56 -25.02
C GLU A 127 6.89 -13.21 -24.12
N LEU A 128 8.13 -13.04 -24.54
CA LEU A 128 9.31 -13.43 -23.73
C LEU A 128 9.62 -12.41 -22.65
N SER A 129 8.98 -11.23 -22.65
CA SER A 129 9.25 -10.17 -21.69
C SER A 129 8.11 -9.16 -21.53
N THR A 130 7.96 -8.63 -20.33
CA THR A 130 7.03 -7.55 -19.97
C THR A 130 7.69 -6.50 -19.09
N SER A 131 7.41 -5.22 -19.35
CA SER A 131 7.87 -4.13 -18.48
C SER A 131 6.91 -3.92 -17.30
N ILE A 132 7.46 -3.75 -16.11
CA ILE A 132 6.71 -3.52 -14.88
C ILE A 132 7.00 -2.12 -14.37
N LYS A 133 5.97 -1.28 -14.25
CA LYS A 133 6.07 0.09 -13.77
C LYS A 133 5.52 0.22 -12.35
N GLY A 134 6.28 0.87 -11.49
CA GLY A 134 5.94 1.16 -10.10
C GLY A 134 6.33 0.05 -9.14
N ARG A 135 6.84 0.47 -7.97
CA ARG A 135 7.39 -0.43 -6.93
C ARG A 135 6.38 -1.45 -6.42
N SER A 136 5.13 -1.05 -6.25
CA SER A 136 4.07 -1.96 -5.77
C SER A 136 3.84 -3.12 -6.74
N ASN A 137 3.71 -2.82 -8.03
CA ASN A 137 3.51 -3.83 -9.07
C ASN A 137 4.73 -4.75 -9.19
N LEU A 138 5.93 -4.18 -9.03
CA LEU A 138 7.18 -4.93 -9.07
C LEU A 138 7.28 -5.94 -7.92
N TYR A 139 6.91 -5.55 -6.70
CA TYR A 139 6.87 -6.47 -5.57
C TYR A 139 5.74 -7.50 -5.66
N SER A 140 4.57 -7.14 -6.22
CA SER A 140 3.53 -8.14 -6.51
C SER A 140 4.03 -9.20 -7.46
N GLN A 141 4.58 -8.81 -8.61
CA GLN A 141 5.12 -9.76 -9.59
C GLN A 141 6.26 -10.59 -9.02
N LEU A 142 7.18 -9.96 -8.26
CA LEU A 142 8.28 -10.66 -7.60
C LEU A 142 7.74 -11.72 -6.62
N ARG A 143 6.74 -11.38 -5.82
CA ARG A 143 6.09 -12.30 -4.89
C ARG A 143 5.44 -13.46 -5.63
N ASP A 144 4.63 -13.17 -6.64
CA ASP A 144 3.88 -14.17 -7.39
C ASP A 144 4.83 -15.14 -8.09
N THR A 145 5.88 -14.65 -8.74
CA THR A 145 6.90 -15.48 -9.40
C THR A 145 7.71 -16.31 -8.39
N MET A 146 8.04 -15.77 -7.21
CA MET A 146 8.70 -16.55 -6.15
C MET A 146 7.77 -17.61 -5.56
N GLU A 147 6.49 -17.31 -5.38
CA GLU A 147 5.51 -18.24 -4.84
C GLU A 147 5.17 -19.37 -5.83
N SER A 148 5.29 -19.14 -7.13
CA SER A 148 5.10 -20.17 -8.17
C SER A 148 6.30 -21.06 -8.36
N ALA A 149 7.50 -20.65 -7.92
CA ALA A 149 8.72 -21.42 -8.07
C ALA A 149 8.66 -22.77 -7.34
N GLU A 150 9.10 -23.84 -8.03
CA GLU A 150 9.10 -25.21 -7.51
C GLU A 150 10.51 -25.66 -7.12
N ASP A 151 11.52 -25.37 -7.95
CA ASP A 151 12.86 -25.93 -7.84
C ASP A 151 13.87 -24.97 -7.18
N SER A 152 13.89 -23.70 -7.60
CA SER A 152 14.95 -22.77 -7.16
C SER A 152 14.56 -21.29 -7.23
N VAL A 153 15.08 -20.51 -6.29
CA VAL A 153 14.98 -19.04 -6.30
C VAL A 153 16.35 -18.44 -5.97
N TYR A 154 16.88 -17.68 -6.92
CA TYR A 154 18.14 -16.92 -6.77
C TYR A 154 17.82 -15.43 -6.75
N LEU A 155 18.21 -14.73 -5.70
CA LEU A 155 17.90 -13.32 -5.49
C LEU A 155 19.18 -12.52 -5.24
N ALA A 156 19.40 -11.48 -6.04
CA ALA A 156 20.39 -10.44 -5.78
C ALA A 156 19.65 -9.13 -5.42
N THR A 157 19.95 -8.57 -4.25
CA THR A 157 19.25 -7.40 -3.73
C THR A 157 20.08 -6.65 -2.67
N SER A 158 19.50 -5.70 -1.94
CA SER A 158 20.11 -5.03 -0.79
C SER A 158 19.47 -5.48 0.52
N SER A 159 20.19 -5.34 1.63
CA SER A 159 19.65 -5.57 2.99
C SER A 159 18.44 -4.69 3.25
N TYR A 160 18.48 -3.43 2.79
CA TYR A 160 17.39 -2.48 2.91
C TYR A 160 16.09 -3.01 2.29
N GLU A 161 16.14 -3.61 1.09
CA GLU A 161 14.94 -4.18 0.45
C GLU A 161 14.37 -5.36 1.22
N LEU A 162 15.22 -6.31 1.61
CA LEU A 162 14.79 -7.46 2.41
C LEU A 162 14.11 -7.02 3.70
N MET A 163 14.63 -5.98 4.33
CA MET A 163 14.09 -5.45 5.59
C MET A 163 12.83 -4.63 5.40
N SER A 164 12.76 -3.80 4.35
CA SER A 164 11.57 -2.97 4.05
C SER A 164 10.32 -3.80 3.75
N LYS A 165 10.51 -4.99 3.19
CA LYS A 165 9.45 -5.95 2.85
C LYS A 165 9.60 -7.28 3.61
N GLN A 166 10.10 -7.19 4.86
CA GLN A 166 10.41 -8.35 5.69
C GLN A 166 9.27 -9.37 5.76
N LYS A 167 8.03 -8.93 5.98
CA LYS A 167 6.88 -9.83 6.11
C LYS A 167 6.69 -10.65 4.83
N MET A 168 6.70 -10.00 3.69
CA MET A 168 6.55 -10.65 2.38
C MET A 168 7.66 -11.70 2.16
N PHE A 169 8.93 -11.31 2.32
CA PHE A 169 10.05 -12.23 2.10
C PHE A 169 10.04 -13.41 3.09
N SER A 170 9.69 -13.18 4.37
CA SER A 170 9.59 -14.28 5.34
C SER A 170 8.52 -15.28 4.94
N GLU A 171 7.33 -14.82 4.57
CA GLU A 171 6.22 -15.69 4.14
C GLU A 171 6.59 -16.52 2.91
N VAL A 172 7.23 -15.88 1.92
CA VAL A 172 7.64 -16.55 0.68
C VAL A 172 8.78 -17.56 0.93
N PHE A 173 9.82 -17.17 1.66
CA PHE A 173 10.92 -18.10 1.98
C PHE A 173 10.44 -19.30 2.80
N ASP A 174 9.48 -19.12 3.70
CA ASP A 174 8.91 -20.23 4.46
C ASP A 174 8.10 -21.19 3.57
N LYS A 175 7.40 -20.68 2.54
CA LYS A 175 6.74 -21.51 1.54
C LYS A 175 7.74 -22.30 0.69
N LEU A 176 8.79 -21.64 0.21
CA LEU A 176 9.85 -22.26 -0.59
C LEU A 176 10.62 -23.34 0.21
N LYS A 177 10.92 -23.07 1.48
CA LYS A 177 11.55 -24.08 2.38
C LYS A 177 10.67 -25.32 2.54
N LYS A 178 9.35 -25.17 2.67
CA LYS A 178 8.42 -26.32 2.75
C LYS A 178 8.41 -27.17 1.48
N ARG A 179 8.74 -26.58 0.32
CA ARG A 179 8.88 -27.30 -0.96
C ARG A 179 10.28 -27.86 -1.19
N ASN A 180 11.23 -27.60 -0.29
CA ASN A 180 12.64 -27.92 -0.44
C ASN A 180 13.31 -27.24 -1.65
N ALA A 181 12.83 -26.06 -2.07
CA ALA A 181 13.43 -25.29 -3.15
C ALA A 181 14.82 -24.78 -2.75
N ASP A 182 15.75 -24.71 -3.72
CA ASP A 182 17.11 -24.15 -3.53
C ASP A 182 17.05 -22.62 -3.47
N ILE A 183 17.19 -22.06 -2.28
CA ILE A 183 17.11 -20.61 -2.05
C ILE A 183 18.51 -20.04 -1.86
N LYS A 184 18.95 -19.17 -2.78
CA LYS A 184 20.23 -18.46 -2.71
C LYS A 184 20.00 -16.95 -2.77
N VAL A 185 20.48 -16.23 -1.76
CA VAL A 185 20.33 -14.78 -1.70
C VAL A 185 21.70 -14.12 -1.58
N ILE A 186 21.97 -13.18 -2.47
CA ILE A 186 23.15 -12.31 -2.42
C ILE A 186 22.71 -10.90 -2.05
N VAL A 187 23.41 -10.30 -1.09
CA VAL A 187 23.24 -8.88 -0.74
C VAL A 187 24.52 -8.10 -1.04
N SER A 188 24.35 -6.85 -1.46
CA SER A 188 25.48 -5.94 -1.74
C SER A 188 26.14 -5.35 -0.49
N ASP A 189 25.56 -5.62 0.68
CA ASP A 189 26.00 -5.16 1.99
C ASP A 189 27.20 -5.98 2.51
N ASP A 190 27.71 -5.64 3.69
CA ASP A 190 28.84 -6.37 4.28
C ASP A 190 28.46 -7.74 4.86
N ASP A 191 29.49 -8.53 5.20
CA ASP A 191 29.30 -9.88 5.76
C ASP A 191 28.60 -9.90 7.12
N ALA A 192 28.71 -8.84 7.90
CA ALA A 192 28.06 -8.76 9.20
C ALA A 192 26.54 -8.65 9.02
N GLU A 193 26.10 -7.81 8.08
CA GLU A 193 24.70 -7.67 7.76
C GLU A 193 24.15 -8.93 7.07
N ALA A 194 24.89 -9.55 6.16
CA ALA A 194 24.49 -10.82 5.56
C ALA A 194 24.26 -11.90 6.63
N LYS A 195 25.14 -12.05 7.61
CA LYS A 195 24.98 -12.99 8.74
C LYS A 195 23.75 -12.69 9.61
N ARG A 196 23.46 -11.41 9.83
CA ARG A 196 22.26 -10.97 10.55
C ARG A 196 20.99 -11.38 9.81
N LEU A 197 20.95 -11.17 8.50
CA LEU A 197 19.83 -11.54 7.65
C LEU A 197 19.64 -13.07 7.56
N CYS A 198 20.75 -13.84 7.51
CA CYS A 198 20.70 -15.31 7.57
C CYS A 198 19.93 -15.79 8.81
N LYS A 199 20.26 -15.24 10.01
CA LYS A 199 19.57 -15.59 11.26
C LYS A 199 18.11 -15.20 11.23
N LYS A 200 17.80 -14.05 10.60
CA LYS A 200 16.44 -13.51 10.57
C LYS A 200 15.51 -14.30 9.65
N PHE A 201 15.94 -14.65 8.46
CA PHE A 201 15.13 -15.34 7.47
C PHE A 201 15.28 -16.88 7.48
N GLY A 202 16.26 -17.39 8.21
CA GLY A 202 16.52 -18.84 8.28
C GLY A 202 16.92 -19.46 6.94
N ILE A 203 17.65 -18.69 6.10
CA ILE A 203 18.19 -19.10 4.80
C ILE A 203 19.65 -18.65 4.68
N VAL A 204 20.35 -19.21 3.71
CA VAL A 204 21.75 -18.79 3.44
C VAL A 204 21.75 -17.51 2.62
N ILE A 205 22.40 -16.47 3.14
CA ILE A 205 22.58 -15.18 2.47
C ILE A 205 24.08 -14.87 2.45
N LYS A 206 24.62 -14.57 1.30
CA LYS A 206 26.03 -14.19 1.13
C LYS A 206 26.17 -12.70 0.78
N SER A 207 27.25 -12.11 1.22
CA SER A 207 27.68 -10.76 0.82
C SER A 207 28.52 -10.83 -0.44
N LYS A 208 28.18 -10.06 -1.45
CA LYS A 208 28.97 -9.88 -2.68
C LYS A 208 28.76 -8.48 -3.23
N LYS A 209 29.78 -7.87 -3.80
CA LYS A 209 29.73 -6.53 -4.41
C LYS A 209 28.98 -6.54 -5.77
N ILE A 210 27.72 -6.97 -5.75
CA ILE A 210 26.87 -7.00 -6.94
C ILE A 210 25.82 -5.90 -6.78
N ASN A 211 26.01 -4.79 -7.51
CA ASN A 211 25.05 -3.68 -7.54
C ASN A 211 23.94 -3.95 -8.58
N ALA A 212 23.18 -5.01 -8.36
CA ALA A 212 22.06 -5.37 -9.21
C ALA A 212 20.89 -5.85 -8.35
N ARG A 213 19.68 -5.64 -8.85
CA ARG A 213 18.44 -6.10 -8.25
C ARG A 213 17.75 -7.01 -9.25
N PHE A 214 17.87 -8.30 -9.03
CA PHE A 214 17.20 -9.28 -9.88
C PHE A 214 16.85 -10.54 -9.11
N MET A 215 15.89 -11.28 -9.62
CA MET A 215 15.45 -12.56 -9.11
C MET A 215 15.28 -13.54 -10.27
N ILE A 216 15.74 -14.76 -10.07
CA ILE A 216 15.62 -15.88 -10.99
C ILE A 216 14.79 -16.96 -10.31
N ALA A 217 13.73 -17.44 -10.97
CA ALA A 217 12.90 -18.55 -10.53
C ALA A 217 13.06 -19.74 -11.50
N ASP A 218 13.33 -20.90 -10.96
CA ASP A 218 13.44 -22.19 -11.68
C ASP A 218 14.31 -22.16 -12.94
N ARG A 219 15.24 -21.19 -13.01
CA ARG A 219 16.09 -20.91 -14.18
C ARG A 219 15.31 -20.63 -15.48
N LYS A 220 14.02 -20.30 -15.35
CA LYS A 220 13.10 -20.00 -16.46
C LYS A 220 12.64 -18.55 -16.47
N GLU A 221 12.34 -18.02 -15.32
CA GLU A 221 11.82 -16.66 -15.17
C GLU A 221 12.85 -15.75 -14.49
N LEU A 222 12.96 -14.54 -15.00
CA LEU A 222 13.83 -13.49 -14.49
C LEU A 222 13.02 -12.22 -14.25
N ILE A 223 13.16 -11.63 -13.07
CA ILE A 223 12.73 -10.25 -12.81
C ILE A 223 13.98 -9.44 -12.48
N PHE A 224 14.17 -8.31 -13.15
CA PHE A 224 15.25 -7.39 -12.81
C PHE A 224 14.80 -5.93 -12.85
N THR A 225 15.50 -5.07 -12.14
CA THR A 225 15.19 -3.65 -12.07
C THR A 225 16.30 -2.83 -12.74
N LEU A 226 15.89 -1.71 -13.36
CA LEU A 226 16.84 -0.81 -14.05
C LEU A 226 17.45 0.24 -13.13
N LYS A 227 16.89 0.43 -11.95
CA LYS A 227 17.30 1.49 -11.04
C LYS A 227 17.57 0.96 -9.62
N PRO A 228 18.45 1.63 -8.86
CA PRO A 228 18.66 1.29 -7.47
C PRO A 228 17.43 1.63 -6.62
N THR A 229 17.39 1.12 -5.38
CA THR A 229 16.24 1.22 -4.47
C THR A 229 15.89 2.64 -4.01
N ASN A 230 16.82 3.59 -4.13
CA ASN A 230 16.68 4.97 -3.65
C ASN A 230 15.90 5.92 -4.58
N VAL A 231 15.23 5.40 -5.61
CA VAL A 231 14.35 6.18 -6.47
C VAL A 231 12.93 6.27 -5.91
N HIS A 232 12.17 7.30 -6.33
CA HIS A 232 10.76 7.41 -5.98
C HIS A 232 9.97 6.19 -6.47
N GLU A 233 8.96 5.77 -5.73
CA GLU A 233 8.22 4.52 -5.98
C GLU A 233 7.59 4.44 -7.37
N ASP A 234 7.06 5.55 -7.88
CA ASP A 234 6.44 5.63 -9.21
C ASP A 234 7.44 5.52 -10.37
N TYR A 235 8.73 5.75 -10.09
CA TYR A 235 9.81 5.69 -11.09
C TYR A 235 10.66 4.42 -10.98
N ASP A 236 10.24 3.45 -10.18
CA ASP A 236 10.86 2.13 -10.13
C ASP A 236 10.34 1.29 -11.30
N TYR A 237 11.25 0.89 -12.18
CA TYR A 237 10.96 0.09 -13.38
C TYR A 237 11.70 -1.22 -13.33
N GLY A 238 11.00 -2.28 -13.67
CA GLY A 238 11.57 -3.59 -13.84
C GLY A 238 11.07 -4.27 -15.10
N PHE A 239 11.67 -5.40 -15.39
CA PHE A 239 11.28 -6.29 -16.47
C PHE A 239 11.12 -7.70 -15.91
N TRP A 240 10.07 -8.35 -16.36
CA TRP A 240 9.90 -9.79 -16.23
C TRP A 240 10.23 -10.42 -17.57
N ILE A 241 11.03 -11.47 -17.55
CA ILE A 241 11.43 -12.25 -18.74
C ILE A 241 11.14 -13.72 -18.46
N ASN A 242 10.48 -14.37 -19.39
CA ASN A 242 10.30 -15.81 -19.42
C ASN A 242 11.09 -16.38 -20.61
N SER A 243 12.37 -16.71 -20.38
CA SER A 243 13.26 -17.26 -21.39
C SER A 243 14.25 -18.18 -20.71
N GLU A 244 14.04 -19.47 -20.81
CA GLU A 244 14.92 -20.47 -20.23
C GLU A 244 16.37 -20.33 -20.74
N TYR A 245 16.57 -20.04 -22.01
CA TYR A 245 17.89 -19.81 -22.60
C TYR A 245 18.66 -18.68 -21.91
N PHE A 246 18.03 -17.51 -21.82
CA PHE A 246 18.65 -16.33 -21.22
C PHE A 246 18.79 -16.47 -19.71
N THR A 247 17.74 -16.92 -19.04
CA THR A 247 17.67 -17.00 -17.58
C THR A 247 18.62 -18.08 -17.04
N ASN A 248 18.76 -19.21 -17.71
CA ASN A 248 19.71 -20.24 -17.32
C ASN A 248 21.16 -19.75 -17.41
N SER A 249 21.49 -18.97 -18.43
CA SER A 249 22.82 -18.34 -18.57
C SER A 249 23.11 -17.39 -17.40
N LEU A 250 22.11 -16.56 -17.01
CA LEU A 250 22.28 -15.65 -15.87
C LEU A 250 22.32 -16.40 -14.53
N ALA A 251 21.58 -17.49 -14.38
CA ALA A 251 21.65 -18.37 -13.21
C ALA A 251 23.05 -18.98 -13.05
N TYR A 252 23.68 -19.37 -14.13
CA TYR A 252 25.06 -19.86 -14.10
C TYR A 252 26.04 -18.77 -13.61
N LEU A 253 25.91 -17.54 -14.09
CA LEU A 253 26.74 -16.42 -13.62
C LEU A 253 26.50 -16.13 -12.13
N PHE A 254 25.23 -16.18 -11.67
CA PHE A 254 24.90 -16.05 -10.25
C PHE A 254 25.58 -17.15 -9.42
N GLU A 255 25.58 -18.39 -9.88
CA GLU A 255 26.20 -19.51 -9.17
C GLU A 255 27.72 -19.40 -9.10
N LEU A 256 28.37 -18.85 -10.10
CA LEU A 256 29.79 -18.53 -10.03
C LEU A 256 30.06 -17.52 -8.90
N ALA A 257 29.34 -16.43 -8.89
CA ALA A 257 29.44 -15.43 -7.81
C ALA A 257 29.04 -15.99 -6.43
N TRP A 258 28.19 -17.00 -6.39
CA TRP A 258 27.80 -17.68 -5.16
C TRP A 258 28.89 -18.61 -4.61
N LYS A 259 29.66 -19.25 -5.45
CA LYS A 259 30.73 -20.18 -5.06
C LYS A 259 31.98 -19.47 -4.54
N ASP A 260 32.31 -18.34 -5.14
CA ASP A 260 33.45 -17.50 -4.70
C ASP A 260 33.16 -16.87 -3.32
#